data_820351b9c7610bed4e7024ca787ebd7b
#
_entry.id   820351b9c7610bed4e7024ca787ebd7b
#
_cell.length_a   1.000
_cell.length_b   1.000
_cell.length_c   1.000
_cell.angle_alpha   90.00
_cell.angle_beta   90.00
_cell.angle_gamma   90.00
#
_symmetry.space_group_name_H-M   'P 1'
#
loop_
_entity.id
_entity.type
_entity.pdbx_description
1 polymer ?
#
loop_
_entity_poly.entity_id
_entity_poly.type
_entity_poly.pdbx_seq_one_letter_code
_entity_poly.pdbx_strand_id
1 'polypeptide(L)'
;VSAKLTELGETSDSDVLAKMRAMSAQDILALQLQVSLIEDGWAYPKSAADIFAEGSHNHVPLLAGTNDGEGILFIRPGSAPGSVAEQRQAREAEFGEFAGNLLDHYVAKTDADVLTVEIDYNTDSWFARPTREIVQAMAKTSAESFMYVFTRNLQDPSQRSPHAMELRYVFNELPDSASDIDKNIAQLMNDYWTQFAATGNPNRTGLPPWPSYNLETQQHQLIGAEVTQGSFLLKEQLDELDRYISNRYNSAK
;
A
#
# COMPACT_ATOMS: atom_id res chain seq x y z
N VAL A 1 -9.57 11.67 -19.08
CA VAL A 1 -10.56 11.18 -20.07
C VAL A 1 -11.10 12.35 -20.88
N SER A 2 -11.67 13.40 -20.27
CA SER A 2 -12.33 14.51 -20.98
C SER A 2 -11.46 15.20 -22.05
N ALA A 3 -10.18 15.49 -21.75
CA ALA A 3 -9.29 16.14 -22.71
C ALA A 3 -9.06 15.28 -23.97
N LYS A 4 -8.87 13.96 -23.77
CA LYS A 4 -8.69 13.02 -24.88
C LYS A 4 -9.96 12.85 -25.72
N LEU A 5 -11.13 12.96 -25.10
CA LEU A 5 -12.42 12.91 -25.78
C LEU A 5 -12.68 14.16 -26.63
N THR A 6 -12.25 15.34 -26.14
CA THR A 6 -12.28 16.58 -26.92
C THR A 6 -11.41 16.48 -28.18
N GLU A 7 -10.25 15.82 -28.13
CA GLU A 7 -9.42 15.55 -29.30
C GLU A 7 -10.12 14.67 -30.35
N LEU A 8 -11.08 13.83 -29.94
CA LEU A 8 -11.92 13.03 -30.85
C LEU A 8 -13.07 13.84 -31.49
N GLY A 9 -13.20 15.12 -31.13
CA GLY A 9 -14.19 16.05 -31.71
C GLY A 9 -15.62 15.84 -31.24
N GLU A 10 -15.81 15.17 -30.11
CA GLU A 10 -17.13 14.86 -29.58
C GLU A 10 -17.56 15.83 -28.48
N THR A 11 -18.83 16.22 -28.52
CA THR A 11 -19.42 17.25 -27.63
C THR A 11 -20.48 16.68 -26.67
N SER A 12 -20.91 15.41 -26.87
CA SER A 12 -21.86 14.74 -25.99
C SER A 12 -21.37 13.37 -25.55
N ASP A 13 -21.73 12.95 -24.34
CA ASP A 13 -21.31 11.67 -23.77
C ASP A 13 -21.88 10.46 -24.55
N SER A 14 -23.09 10.60 -25.14
CA SER A 14 -23.70 9.54 -25.93
C SER A 14 -22.96 9.28 -27.24
N ASP A 15 -22.48 10.33 -27.89
CA ASP A 15 -21.77 10.24 -29.17
C ASP A 15 -20.35 9.68 -28.94
N VAL A 16 -19.69 10.07 -27.86
CA VAL A 16 -18.40 9.53 -27.45
C VAL A 16 -18.48 8.03 -27.20
N LEU A 17 -19.50 7.56 -26.48
CA LEU A 17 -19.67 6.14 -26.18
C LEU A 17 -19.94 5.31 -27.44
N ALA A 18 -20.80 5.81 -28.35
CA ALA A 18 -21.08 5.15 -29.61
C ALA A 18 -19.81 5.04 -30.48
N LYS A 19 -19.00 6.12 -30.54
CA LYS A 19 -17.75 6.14 -31.27
C LYS A 19 -16.72 5.17 -30.69
N MET A 20 -16.52 5.19 -29.38
CA MET A 20 -15.59 4.26 -28.72
C MET A 20 -16.00 2.79 -28.93
N ARG A 21 -17.29 2.47 -28.91
CA ARG A 21 -17.80 1.13 -29.20
C ARG A 21 -17.57 0.69 -30.66
N ALA A 22 -17.47 1.63 -31.58
CA ALA A 22 -17.14 1.36 -32.96
C ALA A 22 -15.64 1.23 -33.28
N MET A 23 -14.78 1.64 -32.34
CA MET A 23 -13.32 1.56 -32.49
C MET A 23 -12.82 0.13 -32.33
N SER A 24 -11.68 -0.18 -32.97
CA SER A 24 -10.97 -1.43 -32.70
C SER A 24 -10.34 -1.43 -31.31
N ALA A 25 -10.05 -2.61 -30.74
CA ALA A 25 -9.35 -2.72 -29.46
C ALA A 25 -7.97 -2.04 -29.52
N GLN A 26 -7.25 -2.13 -30.64
CA GLN A 26 -5.96 -1.46 -30.84
C GLN A 26 -6.10 0.06 -30.77
N ASP A 27 -7.13 0.63 -31.39
CA ASP A 27 -7.36 2.08 -31.36
C ASP A 27 -7.69 2.56 -29.95
N ILE A 28 -8.52 1.79 -29.19
CA ILE A 28 -8.81 2.10 -27.78
C ILE A 28 -7.53 2.06 -26.94
N LEU A 29 -6.69 1.05 -27.08
CA LEU A 29 -5.40 0.95 -26.36
C LEU A 29 -4.47 2.10 -26.73
N ALA A 30 -4.45 2.53 -28.00
CA ALA A 30 -3.62 3.66 -28.46
C ALA A 30 -4.03 5.00 -27.84
N LEU A 31 -5.25 5.13 -27.33
CA LEU A 31 -5.69 6.33 -26.59
C LEU A 31 -4.99 6.49 -25.26
N GLN A 32 -4.36 5.44 -24.70
CA GLN A 32 -3.68 5.45 -23.42
C GLN A 32 -4.53 6.09 -22.28
N LEU A 33 -5.81 5.73 -22.24
CA LEU A 33 -6.74 6.27 -21.25
C LEU A 33 -6.29 5.86 -19.85
N GLN A 34 -6.19 6.83 -18.96
CA GLN A 34 -6.05 6.57 -17.55
C GLN A 34 -7.39 6.08 -17.02
N VAL A 35 -7.44 4.81 -16.62
CA VAL A 35 -8.62 4.21 -16.01
C VAL A 35 -8.40 4.08 -14.51
N SER A 36 -9.39 4.47 -13.74
CA SER A 36 -9.42 4.34 -12.28
C SER A 36 -10.77 3.74 -11.87
N LEU A 37 -10.92 3.43 -10.58
CA LEU A 37 -12.23 3.08 -10.03
C LEU A 37 -13.22 4.22 -10.28
N ILE A 38 -14.41 3.88 -10.75
CA ILE A 38 -15.47 4.83 -11.07
C ILE A 38 -16.51 4.78 -9.98
N GLU A 39 -16.76 5.91 -9.33
CA GLU A 39 -17.88 6.07 -8.41
C GLU A 39 -19.17 6.16 -9.23
N ASP A 40 -19.82 5.00 -9.43
CA ASP A 40 -21.01 4.85 -10.28
C ASP A 40 -22.32 4.92 -9.49
N GLY A 41 -22.24 5.06 -8.18
CA GLY A 41 -23.39 5.12 -7.28
C GLY A 41 -24.09 3.77 -7.06
N TRP A 42 -23.58 2.68 -7.64
CA TRP A 42 -24.16 1.34 -7.55
C TRP A 42 -23.16 0.27 -7.10
N ALA A 43 -22.17 -0.08 -7.92
CA ALA A 43 -21.16 -1.06 -7.57
C ALA A 43 -20.07 -0.44 -6.69
N TYR A 44 -19.73 0.82 -6.94
CA TYR A 44 -18.79 1.62 -6.16
C TYR A 44 -19.47 2.96 -5.80
N PRO A 45 -20.32 2.96 -4.75
CA PRO A 45 -21.25 4.08 -4.51
C PRO A 45 -20.57 5.36 -4.04
N LYS A 46 -19.39 5.24 -3.41
CA LYS A 46 -18.56 6.35 -2.88
C LYS A 46 -17.10 5.97 -2.94
N SER A 47 -16.21 6.92 -2.70
CA SER A 47 -14.79 6.60 -2.53
C SER A 47 -14.56 5.61 -1.39
N ALA A 48 -13.51 4.80 -1.48
CA ALA A 48 -13.14 3.88 -0.39
C ALA A 48 -12.88 4.65 0.92
N ALA A 49 -12.24 5.82 0.84
CA ALA A 49 -11.98 6.67 2.01
C ALA A 49 -13.28 7.07 2.72
N ASP A 50 -14.31 7.50 1.97
CA ASP A 50 -15.61 7.87 2.55
C ASP A 50 -16.33 6.63 3.12
N ILE A 51 -16.32 5.50 2.43
CA ILE A 51 -16.94 4.25 2.89
C ILE A 51 -16.33 3.80 4.22
N PHE A 52 -14.99 3.82 4.34
CA PHE A 52 -14.31 3.45 5.57
C PHE A 52 -14.48 4.50 6.69
N ALA A 53 -14.45 5.79 6.36
CA ALA A 53 -14.66 6.86 7.34
C ALA A 53 -16.07 6.82 7.95
N GLU A 54 -17.08 6.52 7.14
CA GLU A 54 -18.50 6.39 7.57
C GLU A 54 -18.79 5.05 8.26
N GLY A 55 -17.88 4.07 8.19
CA GLY A 55 -18.12 2.72 8.71
C GLY A 55 -19.17 1.93 7.92
N SER A 56 -19.43 2.30 6.66
CA SER A 56 -20.44 1.66 5.80
C SER A 56 -19.90 0.46 5.00
N HIS A 57 -18.63 0.10 5.18
CA HIS A 57 -18.03 -1.12 4.62
C HIS A 57 -18.54 -2.40 5.32
N ASN A 58 -18.32 -3.55 4.71
CA ASN A 58 -18.65 -4.84 5.33
C ASN A 58 -17.75 -5.11 6.54
N HIS A 59 -18.36 -5.38 7.70
CA HIS A 59 -17.66 -5.68 8.96
C HIS A 59 -17.26 -7.17 8.98
N VAL A 60 -16.22 -7.51 8.27
CA VAL A 60 -15.64 -8.87 8.22
C VAL A 60 -14.25 -8.86 8.84
N PRO A 61 -13.76 -9.98 9.40
CA PRO A 61 -12.36 -10.05 9.87
C PRO A 61 -11.37 -9.67 8.77
N LEU A 62 -10.35 -8.89 9.12
CA LEU A 62 -9.33 -8.42 8.19
C LEU A 62 -7.93 -8.84 8.65
N LEU A 63 -7.15 -9.41 7.73
CA LEU A 63 -5.72 -9.60 7.88
C LEU A 63 -5.04 -8.85 6.73
N ALA A 64 -4.30 -7.80 7.04
CA ALA A 64 -3.65 -6.94 6.06
C ALA A 64 -2.24 -6.57 6.50
N GLY A 65 -1.36 -6.27 5.55
CA GLY A 65 0.01 -5.90 5.85
C GLY A 65 0.72 -5.24 4.69
N THR A 66 1.99 -4.99 4.90
CA THR A 66 2.92 -4.39 3.93
C THR A 66 4.30 -5.00 4.07
N ASN A 67 5.09 -4.96 3.00
CA ASN A 67 6.50 -5.29 3.07
C ASN A 67 7.30 -4.02 3.40
N ASP A 68 8.45 -4.17 4.05
CA ASP A 68 9.28 -3.03 4.48
C ASP A 68 10.03 -2.33 3.34
N GLY A 69 9.98 -2.86 2.13
CA GLY A 69 10.63 -2.36 0.92
C GLY A 69 9.75 -2.38 -0.33
N GLU A 70 8.45 -2.17 -0.20
CA GLU A 70 7.50 -2.20 -1.32
C GLU A 70 7.97 -1.37 -2.53
N GLY A 71 8.48 -0.16 -2.27
CA GLY A 71 8.96 0.78 -3.29
C GLY A 71 10.11 0.26 -4.15
N ILE A 72 10.84 -0.77 -3.73
CA ILE A 72 11.96 -1.35 -4.50
C ILE A 72 11.52 -1.81 -5.91
N LEU A 73 10.28 -2.30 -6.04
CA LEU A 73 9.77 -2.74 -7.34
C LEU A 73 9.45 -1.56 -8.26
N PHE A 74 9.05 -0.43 -7.72
CA PHE A 74 8.49 0.71 -8.47
C PHE A 74 9.51 1.81 -8.72
N ILE A 75 10.42 2.05 -7.78
CA ILE A 75 11.43 3.10 -7.84
C ILE A 75 12.75 2.51 -8.31
N ARG A 76 13.18 2.89 -9.51
CA ARG A 76 14.42 2.39 -10.14
C ARG A 76 15.50 3.46 -10.11
N PRO A 77 16.81 3.12 -10.17
CA PRO A 77 17.91 4.12 -10.20
C PRO A 77 17.69 5.05 -11.36
N GLY A 78 17.21 5.10 -12.34
CA GLY A 78 17.03 6.12 -13.39
C GLY A 78 15.75 6.92 -13.29
N SER A 79 14.84 6.58 -12.34
CA SER A 79 13.57 7.31 -12.12
C SER A 79 13.59 8.20 -10.89
N ALA A 80 14.59 8.06 -10.03
CA ALA A 80 14.77 8.92 -8.87
C ALA A 80 15.46 10.24 -9.26
N PRO A 81 15.26 11.33 -8.50
CA PRO A 81 16.06 12.56 -8.63
C PRO A 81 17.55 12.26 -8.55
N GLY A 82 18.36 13.05 -9.26
CA GLY A 82 19.82 12.84 -9.32
C GLY A 82 20.58 13.41 -8.12
N SER A 83 19.91 14.24 -7.30
CA SER A 83 20.53 14.88 -6.14
C SER A 83 19.51 15.23 -5.07
N VAL A 84 20.01 15.48 -3.84
CA VAL A 84 19.19 15.98 -2.72
C VAL A 84 18.48 17.29 -3.09
N ALA A 85 19.13 18.17 -3.85
CA ALA A 85 18.55 19.45 -4.24
C ALA A 85 17.33 19.24 -5.16
N GLU A 86 17.45 18.36 -6.14
CA GLU A 86 16.34 18.02 -7.05
C GLU A 86 15.21 17.30 -6.29
N GLN A 87 15.55 16.37 -5.40
CA GLN A 87 14.58 15.69 -4.56
C GLN A 87 13.80 16.67 -3.68
N ARG A 88 14.51 17.59 -3.00
CA ARG A 88 13.90 18.62 -2.15
C ARG A 88 12.95 19.50 -2.95
N GLN A 89 13.40 20.00 -4.12
CA GLN A 89 12.54 20.82 -4.98
C GLN A 89 11.27 20.08 -5.41
N ALA A 90 11.39 18.82 -5.78
CA ALA A 90 10.23 17.99 -6.16
C ALA A 90 9.26 17.80 -4.98
N ARG A 91 9.77 17.51 -3.79
CA ARG A 91 8.96 17.32 -2.58
C ARG A 91 8.33 18.62 -2.08
N GLU A 92 9.03 19.75 -2.14
CA GLU A 92 8.46 21.07 -1.82
C GLU A 92 7.30 21.42 -2.75
N ALA A 93 7.46 21.16 -4.05
CA ALA A 93 6.39 21.35 -5.03
C ALA A 93 5.20 20.42 -4.82
N GLU A 94 5.45 19.16 -4.43
CA GLU A 94 4.42 18.15 -4.17
C GLU A 94 3.64 18.43 -2.88
N PHE A 95 4.35 18.69 -1.79
CA PHE A 95 3.75 18.83 -0.46
C PHE A 95 3.18 20.25 -0.20
N GLY A 96 3.67 21.29 -0.90
CA GLY A 96 3.19 22.65 -0.74
C GLY A 96 3.27 23.14 0.73
N GLU A 97 2.15 23.54 1.29
CA GLU A 97 2.07 24.02 2.68
C GLU A 97 2.35 22.93 3.73
N PHE A 98 2.28 21.63 3.36
CA PHE A 98 2.60 20.50 4.22
C PHE A 98 4.09 20.10 4.16
N ALA A 99 4.93 20.82 3.41
CA ALA A 99 6.34 20.46 3.23
C ALA A 99 7.13 20.36 4.54
N GLY A 100 6.86 21.16 5.53
CA GLY A 100 7.54 21.22 6.83
C GLY A 100 8.13 19.89 7.30
N ASN A 101 7.43 19.18 8.15
CA ASN A 101 7.91 17.92 8.74
C ASN A 101 8.06 16.79 7.69
N LEU A 102 7.28 16.79 6.60
CA LEU A 102 7.40 15.78 5.55
C LEU A 102 8.77 15.79 4.86
N LEU A 103 9.39 16.96 4.71
CA LEU A 103 10.73 17.06 4.13
C LEU A 103 11.79 16.41 5.03
N ASP A 104 11.60 16.44 6.36
CA ASP A 104 12.52 15.82 7.30
C ASP A 104 12.52 14.29 7.17
N HIS A 105 11.40 13.71 6.75
CA HIS A 105 11.25 12.27 6.53
C HIS A 105 11.62 11.85 5.09
N TYR A 106 11.28 12.67 4.08
CA TYR A 106 11.30 12.26 2.67
C TYR A 106 12.24 13.08 1.79
N VAL A 107 13.24 13.73 2.40
CA VAL A 107 14.40 14.29 1.69
C VAL A 107 15.68 13.68 2.24
N ALA A 108 16.49 13.14 1.36
CA ALA A 108 17.75 12.51 1.71
C ALA A 108 18.75 13.51 2.31
N LYS A 109 19.70 13.01 3.10
CA LYS A 109 20.80 13.82 3.66
C LYS A 109 22.01 13.91 2.73
N THR A 110 22.19 12.90 1.89
CA THR A 110 23.26 12.83 0.89
C THR A 110 22.69 12.36 -0.45
N ASP A 111 23.35 12.69 -1.56
CA ASP A 111 22.93 12.25 -2.90
C ASP A 111 22.92 10.72 -3.04
N ALA A 112 23.77 10.02 -2.29
CA ALA A 112 23.80 8.57 -2.28
C ALA A 112 22.53 7.93 -1.66
N ASP A 113 21.85 8.65 -0.78
CA ASP A 113 20.66 8.17 -0.07
C ASP A 113 19.36 8.48 -0.84
N VAL A 114 19.40 9.30 -1.90
CA VAL A 114 18.20 9.77 -2.61
C VAL A 114 17.33 8.61 -3.06
N LEU A 115 17.90 7.60 -3.71
CA LEU A 115 17.14 6.43 -4.17
C LEU A 115 16.46 5.70 -3.00
N THR A 116 17.16 5.54 -1.90
CA THR A 116 16.60 4.86 -0.70
C THR A 116 15.41 5.62 -0.14
N VAL A 117 15.52 6.95 -0.03
CA VAL A 117 14.43 7.78 0.49
C VAL A 117 13.24 7.84 -0.48
N GLU A 118 13.46 7.77 -1.80
CA GLU A 118 12.37 7.63 -2.77
C GLU A 118 11.65 6.28 -2.61
N ILE A 119 12.39 5.20 -2.37
CA ILE A 119 11.81 3.89 -2.06
C ILE A 119 11.00 3.94 -0.76
N ASP A 120 11.51 4.62 0.28
CA ASP A 120 10.81 4.79 1.56
C ASP A 120 9.51 5.57 1.37
N TYR A 121 9.56 6.71 0.69
CA TYR A 121 8.36 7.50 0.42
C TYR A 121 7.30 6.71 -0.37
N ASN A 122 7.72 5.95 -1.38
CA ASN A 122 6.79 5.11 -2.14
C ASN A 122 6.21 3.99 -1.27
N THR A 123 7.04 3.30 -0.46
CA THR A 123 6.60 2.27 0.48
C THR A 123 5.56 2.83 1.45
N ASP A 124 5.85 3.98 2.05
CA ASP A 124 5.00 4.58 3.07
C ASP A 124 3.69 5.12 2.47
N SER A 125 3.77 5.88 1.38
CA SER A 125 2.62 6.57 0.81
C SER A 125 1.65 5.64 0.07
N TRP A 126 2.16 4.60 -0.61
CA TRP A 126 1.33 3.70 -1.44
C TRP A 126 0.90 2.43 -0.71
N PHE A 127 1.63 2.00 0.33
CA PHE A 127 1.40 0.72 0.98
C PHE A 127 1.21 0.83 2.49
N ALA A 128 2.19 1.29 3.26
CA ALA A 128 2.11 1.28 4.71
C ALA A 128 0.97 2.17 5.25
N ARG A 129 0.84 3.40 4.73
CA ARG A 129 -0.21 4.33 5.12
C ARG A 129 -1.62 3.80 4.82
N PRO A 130 -1.96 3.39 3.57
CA PRO A 130 -3.31 2.90 3.30
C PRO A 130 -3.61 1.58 4.01
N THR A 131 -2.64 0.71 4.23
CA THR A 131 -2.81 -0.49 5.06
C THR A 131 -3.16 -0.11 6.50
N ARG A 132 -2.43 0.84 7.09
CA ARG A 132 -2.74 1.35 8.44
C ARG A 132 -4.13 1.98 8.50
N GLU A 133 -4.51 2.79 7.52
CA GLU A 133 -5.82 3.43 7.41
C GLU A 133 -6.96 2.39 7.44
N ILE A 134 -6.84 1.33 6.63
CA ILE A 134 -7.86 0.27 6.57
C ILE A 134 -7.96 -0.48 7.90
N VAL A 135 -6.85 -0.91 8.50
CA VAL A 135 -6.91 -1.64 9.79
C VAL A 135 -7.41 -0.76 10.91
N GLN A 136 -7.10 0.55 10.92
CA GLN A 136 -7.65 1.51 11.87
C GLN A 136 -9.17 1.70 11.68
N ALA A 137 -9.66 1.73 10.45
CA ALA A 137 -11.09 1.81 10.17
C ALA A 137 -11.81 0.54 10.66
N MET A 138 -11.25 -0.63 10.39
CA MET A 138 -11.78 -1.91 10.86
C MET A 138 -11.78 -2.01 12.39
N ALA A 139 -10.74 -1.51 13.07
CA ALA A 139 -10.67 -1.50 14.53
C ALA A 139 -11.76 -0.63 15.21
N LYS A 140 -12.47 0.22 14.47
CA LYS A 140 -13.66 0.96 14.94
C LYS A 140 -14.94 0.14 14.86
N THR A 141 -14.89 -1.03 14.25
CA THR A 141 -16.03 -1.94 14.09
C THR A 141 -15.96 -3.09 15.12
N SER A 142 -16.93 -3.99 15.07
CA SER A 142 -16.92 -5.21 15.89
C SER A 142 -16.09 -6.36 15.29
N ALA A 143 -15.58 -6.21 14.07
CA ALA A 143 -14.78 -7.23 13.41
C ALA A 143 -13.31 -7.14 13.84
N GLU A 144 -12.69 -8.32 14.07
CA GLU A 144 -11.27 -8.36 14.40
C GLU A 144 -10.41 -8.03 13.17
N SER A 145 -9.36 -7.26 13.39
CA SER A 145 -8.36 -7.00 12.36
C SER A 145 -6.96 -7.32 12.86
N PHE A 146 -6.11 -7.76 11.94
CA PHE A 146 -4.73 -8.17 12.18
C PHE A 146 -3.83 -7.50 11.19
N MET A 147 -2.73 -6.89 11.66
CA MET A 147 -1.76 -6.19 10.82
C MET A 147 -0.40 -6.88 10.88
N TYR A 148 0.29 -6.93 9.73
CA TYR A 148 1.69 -7.38 9.67
C TYR A 148 2.58 -6.42 8.90
N VAL A 149 3.89 -6.53 9.18
CA VAL A 149 4.96 -6.01 8.34
C VAL A 149 5.88 -7.18 8.02
N PHE A 150 6.08 -7.43 6.74
CA PHE A 150 6.97 -8.49 6.28
C PHE A 150 8.33 -7.92 5.91
N THR A 151 9.41 -8.47 6.48
CA THR A 151 10.76 -7.92 6.38
C THR A 151 11.79 -8.92 5.82
N ARG A 152 11.34 -10.08 5.32
CA ARG A 152 12.23 -11.11 4.81
C ARG A 152 12.40 -11.02 3.29
N ASN A 153 13.64 -10.93 2.84
CA ASN A 153 13.98 -11.02 1.42
C ASN A 153 14.64 -12.39 1.14
N LEU A 154 13.99 -13.17 0.28
CA LEU A 154 14.43 -14.53 -0.07
C LEU A 154 15.73 -14.54 -0.89
N GLN A 155 15.96 -13.49 -1.69
CA GLN A 155 17.13 -13.40 -2.59
C GLN A 155 18.37 -12.89 -1.84
N ASP A 156 18.18 -11.90 -0.98
CA ASP A 156 19.22 -11.33 -0.14
C ASP A 156 18.65 -10.96 1.24
N PRO A 157 18.87 -11.82 2.24
CA PRO A 157 18.35 -11.60 3.60
C PRO A 157 18.86 -10.34 4.31
N SER A 158 19.86 -9.65 3.75
CA SER A 158 20.37 -8.37 4.27
C SER A 158 19.61 -7.17 3.72
N GLN A 159 18.78 -7.38 2.70
CA GLN A 159 17.97 -6.35 2.06
C GLN A 159 16.53 -6.39 2.54
N ARG A 160 15.84 -5.26 2.37
CA ARG A 160 14.39 -5.14 2.65
C ARG A 160 13.58 -6.02 1.70
N SER A 161 12.38 -6.37 2.11
CA SER A 161 11.45 -7.20 1.34
C SER A 161 10.76 -6.36 0.26
N PRO A 162 10.98 -6.62 -1.03
CA PRO A 162 10.26 -5.92 -2.09
C PRO A 162 8.80 -6.37 -2.21
N HIS A 163 8.03 -5.60 -2.96
CA HIS A 163 6.61 -5.88 -3.23
C HIS A 163 6.37 -7.32 -3.69
N ALA A 164 5.32 -7.94 -3.12
CA ALA A 164 4.87 -9.30 -3.41
C ALA A 164 5.86 -10.43 -3.01
N MET A 165 6.95 -10.12 -2.29
CA MET A 165 7.88 -11.16 -1.82
C MET A 165 7.21 -12.12 -0.83
N GLU A 166 6.33 -11.63 0.01
CA GLU A 166 5.60 -12.39 1.04
C GLU A 166 4.71 -13.48 0.44
N LEU A 167 4.23 -13.34 -0.80
CA LEU A 167 3.34 -14.31 -1.45
C LEU A 167 3.96 -15.70 -1.52
N ARG A 168 5.27 -15.79 -1.77
CA ARG A 168 5.97 -17.09 -1.80
C ARG A 168 5.95 -17.79 -0.44
N TYR A 169 5.94 -17.03 0.64
CA TYR A 169 5.86 -17.54 2.00
C TYR A 169 4.43 -17.90 2.38
N VAL A 170 3.46 -17.05 2.05
CA VAL A 170 2.03 -17.32 2.30
C VAL A 170 1.59 -18.60 1.63
N PHE A 171 1.98 -18.83 0.36
CA PHE A 171 1.62 -20.02 -0.40
C PHE A 171 2.60 -21.18 -0.22
N ASN A 172 3.65 -20.99 0.61
CA ASN A 172 4.70 -22.00 0.85
C ASN A 172 5.36 -22.51 -0.45
N GLU A 173 5.57 -21.60 -1.40
CA GLU A 173 6.15 -21.86 -2.71
C GLU A 173 7.60 -21.38 -2.78
N LEU A 174 8.44 -21.93 -1.91
CA LEU A 174 9.87 -21.64 -1.88
C LEU A 174 10.67 -22.63 -2.74
N PRO A 175 11.83 -22.23 -3.30
CA PRO A 175 12.72 -23.15 -3.98
C PRO A 175 13.35 -24.13 -2.98
N ASP A 176 13.74 -25.32 -3.43
CA ASP A 176 14.39 -26.34 -2.61
C ASP A 176 15.64 -25.81 -1.91
N SER A 177 16.34 -24.88 -2.54
CA SER A 177 17.55 -24.21 -2.03
C SER A 177 17.29 -23.16 -0.94
N ALA A 178 16.03 -22.88 -0.62
CA ALA A 178 15.70 -21.93 0.45
C ALA A 178 16.27 -22.41 1.80
N SER A 179 16.69 -21.45 2.62
CA SER A 179 17.23 -21.76 3.95
C SER A 179 16.16 -22.38 4.87
N ASP A 180 16.61 -23.05 5.93
CA ASP A 180 15.67 -23.59 6.92
C ASP A 180 14.87 -22.48 7.61
N ILE A 181 15.45 -21.29 7.78
CA ILE A 181 14.75 -20.10 8.28
C ILE A 181 13.60 -19.75 7.35
N ASP A 182 13.86 -19.65 6.04
CA ASP A 182 12.82 -19.30 5.06
C ASP A 182 11.71 -20.35 5.02
N LYS A 183 12.05 -21.63 5.04
CA LYS A 183 11.08 -22.74 5.08
C LYS A 183 10.21 -22.71 6.33
N ASN A 184 10.81 -22.42 7.49
CA ASN A 184 10.06 -22.29 8.75
C ASN A 184 9.10 -21.08 8.72
N ILE A 185 9.55 -19.92 8.22
CA ILE A 185 8.70 -18.74 8.10
C ILE A 185 7.56 -19.00 7.09
N ALA A 186 7.85 -19.65 5.94
CA ALA A 186 6.81 -19.97 4.97
C ALA A 186 5.75 -20.91 5.56
N GLN A 187 6.17 -21.95 6.28
CA GLN A 187 5.22 -22.84 6.96
C GLN A 187 4.37 -22.08 7.98
N LEU A 188 4.99 -21.21 8.78
CA LEU A 188 4.31 -20.40 9.79
C LEU A 188 3.31 -19.41 9.15
N MET A 189 3.69 -18.72 8.08
CA MET A 189 2.79 -17.81 7.36
C MET A 189 1.63 -18.59 6.73
N ASN A 190 1.89 -19.70 6.06
CA ASN A 190 0.84 -20.54 5.50
C ASN A 190 -0.15 -20.99 6.58
N ASP A 191 0.36 -21.37 7.76
CA ASP A 191 -0.46 -21.76 8.92
C ASP A 191 -1.33 -20.60 9.45
N TYR A 192 -0.80 -19.38 9.53
CA TYR A 192 -1.58 -18.20 9.92
C TYR A 192 -2.69 -17.89 8.92
N TRP A 193 -2.37 -17.84 7.61
CA TRP A 193 -3.34 -17.48 6.57
C TRP A 193 -4.44 -18.54 6.43
N THR A 194 -4.09 -19.82 6.48
CA THR A 194 -5.08 -20.90 6.42
C THR A 194 -5.98 -20.93 7.65
N GLN A 195 -5.41 -20.69 8.84
CA GLN A 195 -6.19 -20.58 10.07
C GLN A 195 -7.13 -19.36 10.01
N PHE A 196 -6.63 -18.21 9.58
CA PHE A 196 -7.44 -16.99 9.40
C PHE A 196 -8.56 -17.22 8.39
N ALA A 197 -8.28 -17.82 7.24
CA ALA A 197 -9.29 -18.12 6.22
C ALA A 197 -10.41 -19.04 6.74
N ALA A 198 -10.06 -19.96 7.64
CA ALA A 198 -11.04 -20.90 8.22
C ALA A 198 -11.89 -20.28 9.34
N THR A 199 -11.36 -19.32 10.10
CA THR A 199 -11.96 -18.89 11.38
C THR A 199 -12.13 -17.39 11.54
N GLY A 200 -11.50 -16.57 10.70
CA GLY A 200 -11.39 -15.13 10.88
C GLY A 200 -10.32 -14.68 11.90
N ASN A 201 -9.59 -15.64 12.48
CA ASN A 201 -8.54 -15.37 13.48
C ASN A 201 -7.29 -16.20 13.15
N PRO A 202 -6.08 -15.59 13.00
CA PRO A 202 -4.86 -16.32 12.64
C PRO A 202 -4.31 -17.18 13.79
N ASN A 203 -4.77 -16.97 15.01
CA ASN A 203 -4.22 -17.61 16.19
C ASN A 203 -4.71 -19.06 16.36
N ARG A 204 -3.78 -19.93 16.67
CA ARG A 204 -4.05 -21.32 17.13
C ARG A 204 -2.92 -21.82 18.03
N THR A 205 -3.17 -22.90 18.76
CA THR A 205 -2.13 -23.55 19.56
C THR A 205 -0.93 -23.95 18.70
N GLY A 206 0.27 -23.60 19.16
CA GLY A 206 1.53 -23.90 18.47
C GLY A 206 2.05 -22.78 17.57
N LEU A 207 1.27 -21.72 17.30
CA LEU A 207 1.75 -20.53 16.62
C LEU A 207 2.12 -19.44 17.63
N PRO A 208 3.12 -18.58 17.36
CA PRO A 208 3.34 -17.35 18.11
C PRO A 208 2.06 -16.50 18.14
N PRO A 209 1.71 -15.86 19.26
CA PRO A 209 0.49 -15.09 19.34
C PRO A 209 0.56 -13.86 18.43
N TRP A 210 -0.50 -13.63 17.65
CA TRP A 210 -0.69 -12.46 16.82
C TRP A 210 -1.76 -11.58 17.46
N PRO A 211 -1.43 -10.39 17.99
CA PRO A 211 -2.39 -9.52 18.65
C PRO A 211 -3.39 -8.96 17.63
N SER A 212 -4.66 -8.92 18.04
CA SER A 212 -5.67 -8.16 17.31
C SER A 212 -5.30 -6.67 17.34
N TYR A 213 -5.41 -6.01 16.18
CA TYR A 213 -5.10 -4.59 16.06
C TYR A 213 -6.14 -3.75 16.81
N ASN A 214 -5.68 -2.78 17.59
CA ASN A 214 -6.52 -1.81 18.25
C ASN A 214 -5.90 -0.40 18.22
N LEU A 215 -6.72 0.63 18.37
CA LEU A 215 -6.30 2.02 18.22
C LEU A 215 -5.38 2.52 19.34
N GLU A 216 -5.39 1.89 20.51
CA GLU A 216 -4.60 2.32 21.66
C GLU A 216 -3.16 1.86 21.55
N THR A 217 -2.93 0.60 21.15
CA THR A 217 -1.60 -0.02 21.08
C THR A 217 -1.04 -0.09 19.68
N GLN A 218 -1.89 -0.09 18.64
CA GLN A 218 -1.53 -0.21 17.24
C GLN A 218 -0.52 -1.33 16.98
N GLN A 219 -0.73 -2.47 17.66
CA GLN A 219 0.17 -3.61 17.57
C GLN A 219 0.05 -4.29 16.20
N HIS A 220 1.18 -4.74 15.70
CA HIS A 220 1.28 -5.50 14.47
C HIS A 220 2.32 -6.59 14.59
N GLN A 221 2.20 -7.62 13.76
CA GLN A 221 3.18 -8.70 13.69
C GLN A 221 4.34 -8.29 12.78
N LEU A 222 5.57 -8.42 13.27
CA LEU A 222 6.76 -8.30 12.44
C LEU A 222 7.17 -9.72 12.02
N ILE A 223 7.16 -10.00 10.71
CA ILE A 223 7.47 -11.31 10.15
C ILE A 223 8.75 -11.19 9.33
N GLY A 224 9.85 -11.63 9.89
CA GLY A 224 11.18 -11.65 9.29
C GLY A 224 11.87 -12.99 9.55
N ALA A 225 13.19 -12.96 9.83
CA ALA A 225 13.90 -14.15 10.27
C ALA A 225 13.35 -14.72 11.59
N GLU A 226 12.80 -13.85 12.40
CA GLU A 226 12.03 -14.15 13.61
C GLU A 226 10.66 -13.49 13.50
N VAL A 227 9.68 -14.02 14.24
CA VAL A 227 8.35 -13.43 14.37
C VAL A 227 8.27 -12.72 15.70
N THR A 228 8.12 -11.40 15.63
CA THR A 228 8.02 -10.51 16.80
C THR A 228 6.83 -9.56 16.66
N GLN A 229 6.65 -8.66 17.61
CA GLN A 229 5.57 -7.69 17.60
C GLN A 229 6.13 -6.28 17.61
N GLY A 230 5.52 -5.40 16.81
CA GLY A 230 5.75 -3.97 16.83
C GLY A 230 4.50 -3.21 17.25
N SER A 231 4.66 -1.92 17.50
CA SER A 231 3.57 -0.99 17.80
C SER A 231 3.80 0.33 17.09
N PHE A 232 2.73 1.03 16.74
CA PHE A 232 2.81 2.38 16.16
C PHE A 232 3.70 2.46 14.93
N LEU A 233 3.46 1.60 13.92
CA LEU A 233 4.25 1.55 12.69
C LEU A 233 4.47 2.96 12.12
N LEU A 234 5.74 3.38 12.02
CA LEU A 234 6.17 4.64 11.41
C LEU A 234 5.27 5.83 11.78
N LYS A 235 4.91 5.94 13.08
CA LYS A 235 3.81 6.79 13.53
C LYS A 235 3.95 8.24 13.06
N GLU A 236 5.11 8.87 13.25
CA GLU A 236 5.30 10.29 12.96
C GLU A 236 5.13 10.58 11.47
N GLN A 237 5.86 9.86 10.61
CA GLN A 237 5.80 10.09 9.17
C GLN A 237 4.45 9.69 8.56
N LEU A 238 3.81 8.61 9.03
CA LEU A 238 2.49 8.23 8.51
C LEU A 238 1.37 9.17 8.99
N ASP A 239 1.47 9.74 10.19
CA ASP A 239 0.52 10.75 10.66
C ASP A 239 0.63 12.07 9.86
N GLU A 240 1.85 12.45 9.45
CA GLU A 240 2.06 13.61 8.57
C GLU A 240 1.52 13.35 7.15
N LEU A 241 1.76 12.15 6.60
CA LEU A 241 1.19 11.74 5.31
C LEU A 241 -0.34 11.72 5.35
N ASP A 242 -0.95 11.24 6.43
CA ASP A 242 -2.41 11.24 6.58
C ASP A 242 -2.98 12.66 6.54
N ARG A 243 -2.34 13.62 7.22
CA ARG A 243 -2.74 15.02 7.19
C ARG A 243 -2.64 15.62 5.78
N TYR A 244 -1.54 15.39 5.09
CA TYR A 244 -1.31 15.85 3.73
C TYR A 244 -2.35 15.27 2.75
N ILE A 245 -2.53 13.95 2.75
CA ILE A 245 -3.42 13.27 1.80
C ILE A 245 -4.90 13.60 2.08
N SER A 246 -5.30 13.65 3.36
CA SER A 246 -6.67 14.03 3.73
C SER A 246 -7.02 15.46 3.31
N ASN A 247 -6.10 16.41 3.47
CA ASN A 247 -6.30 17.78 3.00
C ASN A 247 -6.45 17.84 1.49
N ARG A 248 -5.55 17.17 0.76
CA ARG A 248 -5.58 17.12 -0.71
C ARG A 248 -6.88 16.49 -1.24
N TYR A 249 -7.36 15.43 -0.59
CA TYR A 249 -8.63 14.79 -0.94
C TYR A 249 -9.82 15.73 -0.72
N ASN A 250 -9.87 16.41 0.42
CA ASN A 250 -10.96 17.34 0.74
C ASN A 250 -10.96 18.59 -0.17
N SER A 251 -9.79 19.03 -0.63
CA SER A 251 -9.66 20.16 -1.56
C SER A 251 -10.06 19.82 -3.01
N ALA A 252 -10.13 18.53 -3.34
CA ALA A 252 -10.53 18.05 -4.67
C ALA A 252 -12.04 17.72 -4.81
N LYS A 253 -12.79 17.77 -3.69
CA LYS A 253 -14.27 17.67 -3.66
C LYS A 253 -14.91 19.03 -3.88
#